data_e48c2ff2776e93bf8214a617e5a3fbc8
#
_entry.id   e48c2ff2776e93bf8214a617e5a3fbc8
#
_cell.length_a   1.000
_cell.length_b   1.000
_cell.length_c   1.000
_cell.angle_alpha   90.00
_cell.angle_beta   90.00
_cell.angle_gamma   90.00
#
_symmetry.space_group_name_H-M   'P 1'
#
loop_
_entity.id
_entity.type
_entity.pdbx_description
1 polymer ?
#
loop_
_entity_poly.entity_id
_entity_poly.type
_entity_poly.pdbx_seq_one_letter_code
_entity_poly.pdbx_strand_id
1 'polypeptide(L)'
;MELKDVIEKRRTIRDFQSNKISKDIIDYAIENGFKAPTYNHLRDWDFIILNHLESKLKLIESENLDKSIDSKELEHQFKNEEKIMKEMYLDAIPKQKKMILEAPTVIIVAFKPKTRVAEAKKIYDLNCLASIWTCIENFLLSLAEYNVYGVTFIPQNIETIKKKLEIPDELEIASIIPIGYMADNARILKQKTINISERKHYEKW
;
A
#
# COMPACT_ATOMS: atom_id res chain seq x y z
N MET A 1 -11.84 3.39 19.98
CA MET A 1 -10.65 2.55 20.27
C MET A 1 -9.50 3.48 20.63
N GLU A 2 -8.63 3.11 21.57
CA GLU A 2 -7.46 3.93 21.88
C GLU A 2 -6.45 3.87 20.73
N LEU A 3 -5.71 4.97 20.49
CA LEU A 3 -4.73 5.06 19.41
C LEU A 3 -3.70 3.92 19.45
N LYS A 4 -3.25 3.55 20.64
CA LYS A 4 -2.30 2.44 20.85
C LYS A 4 -2.86 1.14 20.26
N ASP A 5 -4.12 0.84 20.54
CA ASP A 5 -4.78 -0.39 20.09
C ASP A 5 -4.88 -0.42 18.56
N VAL A 6 -5.18 0.72 17.95
CA VAL A 6 -5.27 0.85 16.48
C VAL A 6 -3.90 0.59 15.84
N ILE A 7 -2.84 1.19 16.39
CA ILE A 7 -1.48 1.00 15.87
C ILE A 7 -1.05 -0.47 16.00
N GLU A 8 -1.33 -1.11 17.13
CA GLU A 8 -1.02 -2.53 17.34
C GLU A 8 -1.84 -3.45 16.43
N LYS A 9 -3.09 -3.06 16.14
CA LYS A 9 -4.01 -3.83 15.32
C LYS A 9 -3.70 -3.75 13.83
N ARG A 10 -3.23 -2.59 13.33
CA ARG A 10 -2.89 -2.44 11.92
C ARG A 10 -1.83 -3.47 11.51
N ARG A 11 -2.14 -4.26 10.51
CA ARG A 11 -1.25 -5.30 9.95
C ARG A 11 -1.34 -5.29 8.42
N THR A 12 -0.27 -5.72 7.79
CA THR A 12 -0.27 -6.03 6.36
C THR A 12 -0.93 -7.38 6.13
N ILE A 13 -2.08 -7.38 5.48
CA ILE A 13 -2.87 -8.57 5.14
C ILE A 13 -2.95 -8.69 3.63
N ARG A 14 -2.80 -9.90 3.11
CA ARG A 14 -2.82 -10.22 1.67
C ARG A 14 -3.85 -11.28 1.29
N ASP A 15 -4.51 -11.88 2.29
CA ASP A 15 -5.58 -12.85 2.11
C ASP A 15 -6.87 -12.26 2.70
N PHE A 16 -7.87 -12.04 1.86
CA PHE A 16 -9.08 -11.31 2.19
C PHE A 16 -10.32 -12.18 2.13
N GLN A 17 -11.30 -11.86 2.95
CA GLN A 17 -12.67 -12.34 2.81
C GLN A 17 -13.36 -11.61 1.65
N SER A 18 -14.38 -12.25 1.06
CA SER A 18 -15.17 -11.65 -0.03
C SER A 18 -16.20 -10.62 0.44
N ASN A 19 -16.36 -10.43 1.76
CA ASN A 19 -17.32 -9.52 2.34
C ASN A 19 -17.04 -8.08 1.90
N LYS A 20 -18.08 -7.41 1.38
CA LYS A 20 -17.98 -5.99 0.98
C LYS A 20 -17.71 -5.10 2.18
N ILE A 21 -16.86 -4.11 1.99
CA ILE A 21 -16.62 -3.04 2.96
C ILE A 21 -17.73 -1.99 2.78
N SER A 22 -18.29 -1.50 3.89
CA SER A 22 -19.24 -0.38 3.85
C SER A 22 -18.58 0.85 3.24
N LYS A 23 -19.32 1.56 2.39
CA LYS A 23 -18.87 2.85 1.84
C LYS A 23 -18.48 3.84 2.94
N ASP A 24 -19.25 3.88 4.02
CA ASP A 24 -19.01 4.80 5.14
C ASP A 24 -17.65 4.55 5.82
N ILE A 25 -17.20 3.30 5.89
CA ILE A 25 -15.87 2.96 6.43
C ILE A 25 -14.77 3.47 5.50
N ILE A 26 -14.95 3.31 4.18
CA ILE A 26 -13.98 3.79 3.19
C ILE A 26 -13.92 5.32 3.22
N ASP A 27 -15.06 5.99 3.19
CA ASP A 27 -15.16 7.45 3.24
C ASP A 27 -14.53 8.00 4.52
N TYR A 28 -14.85 7.42 5.69
CA TYR A 28 -14.23 7.77 6.97
C TYR A 28 -12.70 7.66 6.95
N ALA A 29 -12.20 6.56 6.37
CA ALA A 29 -10.75 6.34 6.30
C ALA A 29 -10.08 7.35 5.35
N ILE A 30 -10.70 7.68 4.21
CA ILE A 30 -10.22 8.71 3.29
C ILE A 30 -10.22 10.09 3.98
N GLU A 31 -11.30 10.48 4.64
CA GLU A 31 -11.38 11.74 5.39
C GLU A 31 -10.27 11.87 6.42
N ASN A 32 -9.97 10.81 7.17
CA ASN A 32 -8.87 10.79 8.14
C ASN A 32 -7.49 10.82 7.44
N GLY A 33 -7.37 10.22 6.29
CA GLY A 33 -6.19 10.35 5.43
C GLY A 33 -5.89 11.83 5.13
N PHE A 34 -6.90 12.59 4.71
CA PHE A 34 -6.77 14.02 4.40
C PHE A 34 -6.44 14.91 5.61
N LYS A 35 -6.54 14.42 6.85
CA LYS A 35 -6.10 15.13 8.06
C LYS A 35 -4.60 15.05 8.31
N ALA A 36 -3.87 14.27 7.53
CA ALA A 36 -2.43 14.13 7.66
C ALA A 36 -1.70 15.48 7.40
N PRO A 37 -0.51 15.68 8.01
CA PRO A 37 0.33 16.81 7.69
C PRO A 37 0.78 16.75 6.23
N THR A 38 0.86 17.92 5.58
CA THR A 38 1.19 18.01 4.17
C THR A 38 2.12 19.16 3.88
N TYR A 39 3.00 18.98 2.91
CA TYR A 39 3.87 20.02 2.40
C TYR A 39 3.07 21.20 1.83
N ASN A 40 3.35 22.42 2.30
CA ASN A 40 2.70 23.66 1.88
C ASN A 40 1.16 23.63 1.89
N HIS A 41 0.54 22.86 2.77
CA HIS A 41 -0.91 22.65 2.84
C HIS A 41 -1.53 22.12 1.54
N LEU A 42 -0.73 21.60 0.64
CA LEU A 42 -1.21 20.93 -0.57
C LEU A 42 -1.86 19.59 -0.18
N ARG A 43 -3.05 19.37 -0.68
CA ARG A 43 -3.78 18.10 -0.54
C ARG A 43 -4.27 17.64 -1.91
N ASP A 44 -3.40 17.78 -2.92
CA ASP A 44 -3.65 17.36 -4.29
C ASP A 44 -3.51 15.82 -4.38
N TRP A 45 -4.40 15.12 -3.70
CA TRP A 45 -4.44 13.68 -3.52
C TRP A 45 -5.76 13.13 -4.02
N ASP A 46 -5.70 12.01 -4.72
CA ASP A 46 -6.84 11.33 -5.29
C ASP A 46 -6.87 9.87 -4.87
N PHE A 47 -8.07 9.38 -4.56
CA PHE A 47 -8.34 8.00 -4.23
C PHE A 47 -9.24 7.39 -5.31
N ILE A 48 -8.69 6.51 -6.15
CA ILE A 48 -9.43 5.82 -7.20
C ILE A 48 -9.87 4.46 -6.66
N ILE A 49 -11.20 4.24 -6.57
CA ILE A 49 -11.80 3.08 -5.91
C ILE A 49 -12.21 2.06 -6.96
N LEU A 50 -11.60 0.88 -6.95
CA LEU A 50 -11.83 -0.21 -7.89
C LEU A 50 -12.60 -1.35 -7.19
N ASN A 51 -13.90 -1.43 -7.46
CA ASN A 51 -14.77 -2.49 -6.93
C ASN A 51 -15.10 -3.56 -7.99
N HIS A 52 -14.98 -3.22 -9.28
CA HIS A 52 -15.36 -4.10 -10.38
C HIS A 52 -14.18 -4.97 -10.84
N LEU A 53 -14.50 -6.22 -11.18
CA LEU A 53 -13.52 -7.19 -11.65
C LEU A 53 -12.77 -6.68 -12.89
N GLU A 54 -13.46 -6.03 -13.84
CA GLU A 54 -12.85 -5.48 -15.05
C GLU A 54 -11.70 -4.51 -14.73
N SER A 55 -11.91 -3.56 -13.80
CA SER A 55 -10.89 -2.61 -13.41
C SER A 55 -9.69 -3.28 -12.73
N LYS A 56 -9.93 -4.31 -11.91
CA LYS A 56 -8.89 -5.11 -11.28
C LYS A 56 -8.09 -5.92 -12.30
N LEU A 57 -8.75 -6.46 -13.34
CA LEU A 57 -8.08 -7.16 -14.44
C LEU A 57 -7.19 -6.21 -15.27
N LYS A 58 -7.65 -4.99 -15.56
CA LYS A 58 -6.83 -3.96 -16.19
C LYS A 58 -5.55 -3.68 -15.41
N LEU A 59 -5.65 -3.64 -14.07
CA LEU A 59 -4.51 -3.44 -13.18
C LEU A 59 -3.54 -4.62 -13.21
N ILE A 60 -4.04 -5.85 -13.12
CA ILE A 60 -3.24 -7.09 -13.17
C ILE A 60 -2.48 -7.18 -14.49
N GLU A 61 -3.16 -6.92 -15.60
CA GLU A 61 -2.55 -6.92 -16.93
C GLU A 61 -1.49 -5.83 -17.06
N SER A 62 -1.74 -4.63 -16.52
CA SER A 62 -0.76 -3.53 -16.56
C SER A 62 0.53 -3.88 -15.81
N GLU A 63 0.43 -4.58 -14.69
CA GLU A 63 1.56 -5.01 -13.87
C GLU A 63 2.14 -6.37 -14.29
N ASN A 64 1.64 -6.99 -15.38
CA ASN A 64 2.08 -8.32 -15.84
C ASN A 64 1.99 -9.42 -14.77
N LEU A 65 1.01 -9.35 -13.87
CA LEU A 65 0.85 -10.30 -12.75
C LEU A 65 0.25 -11.64 -13.17
N ASP A 66 -0.04 -11.85 -14.45
CA ASP A 66 -0.51 -13.13 -15.01
C ASP A 66 0.59 -14.16 -15.21
N LYS A 67 1.86 -13.75 -15.14
CA LYS A 67 3.00 -14.65 -15.30
C LYS A 67 3.09 -15.63 -14.13
N SER A 68 3.34 -16.90 -14.46
CA SER A 68 3.63 -17.91 -13.44
C SER A 68 4.95 -17.60 -12.74
N ILE A 69 4.96 -17.74 -11.44
CA ILE A 69 6.15 -17.55 -10.62
C ILE A 69 6.69 -18.93 -10.26
N ASP A 70 7.93 -19.22 -10.66
CA ASP A 70 8.63 -20.43 -10.22
C ASP A 70 9.11 -20.24 -8.77
N SER A 71 8.58 -21.05 -7.86
CA SER A 71 8.94 -20.98 -6.44
C SER A 71 10.43 -21.28 -6.18
N LYS A 72 11.07 -22.14 -6.97
CA LYS A 72 12.51 -22.43 -6.83
C LYS A 72 13.37 -21.25 -7.28
N GLU A 73 12.98 -20.61 -8.37
CA GLU A 73 13.64 -19.41 -8.85
C GLU A 73 13.50 -18.27 -7.82
N LEU A 74 12.30 -18.10 -7.27
CA LEU A 74 12.06 -17.11 -6.22
C LEU A 74 12.88 -17.38 -4.95
N GLU A 75 12.93 -18.63 -4.48
CA GLU A 75 13.78 -19.01 -3.35
C GLU A 75 15.27 -18.76 -3.60
N HIS A 76 15.73 -19.00 -4.83
CA HIS A 76 17.12 -18.74 -5.22
C HIS A 76 17.42 -17.22 -5.27
N GLN A 77 16.48 -16.41 -5.78
CA GLN A 77 16.61 -14.95 -5.86
C GLN A 77 16.85 -14.33 -4.48
N PHE A 78 16.12 -14.83 -3.46
CA PHE A 78 16.20 -14.30 -2.08
C PHE A 78 17.03 -15.15 -1.14
N LYS A 79 17.94 -15.99 -1.65
CA LYS A 79 18.74 -16.91 -0.82
C LYS A 79 19.66 -16.21 0.19
N ASN A 80 20.12 -15.00 -0.14
CA ASN A 80 21.06 -14.23 0.67
C ASN A 80 20.39 -13.22 1.60
N GLU A 81 19.04 -13.12 1.54
CA GLU A 81 18.29 -12.20 2.40
C GLU A 81 18.18 -12.72 3.85
N GLU A 82 18.05 -11.80 4.80
CA GLU A 82 17.71 -12.17 6.18
C GLU A 82 16.42 -13.02 6.20
N LYS A 83 16.37 -14.02 7.07
CA LYS A 83 15.26 -14.98 7.15
C LYS A 83 13.87 -14.32 7.14
N ILE A 84 13.69 -13.24 7.94
CA ILE A 84 12.38 -12.53 8.03
C ILE A 84 12.05 -11.86 6.69
N MET A 85 13.01 -11.24 6.02
CA MET A 85 12.81 -10.62 4.72
C MET A 85 12.52 -11.66 3.64
N LYS A 86 13.28 -12.76 3.62
CA LYS A 86 13.05 -13.88 2.71
C LYS A 86 11.62 -14.44 2.87
N GLU A 87 11.18 -14.70 4.10
CA GLU A 87 9.81 -15.18 4.38
C GLU A 87 8.76 -14.19 3.86
N MET A 88 8.99 -12.88 4.00
CA MET A 88 8.10 -11.84 3.49
C MET A 88 8.01 -11.88 1.96
N TYR A 89 9.13 -11.97 1.24
CA TYR A 89 9.11 -12.02 -0.23
C TYR A 89 8.44 -13.30 -0.75
N LEU A 90 8.74 -14.46 -0.15
CA LEU A 90 8.14 -15.73 -0.52
C LEU A 90 6.63 -15.79 -0.25
N ASP A 91 6.12 -15.03 0.72
CA ASP A 91 4.69 -14.89 0.95
C ASP A 91 4.05 -13.84 0.02
N ALA A 92 4.70 -12.68 -0.16
CA ALA A 92 4.11 -11.53 -0.84
C ALA A 92 4.03 -11.71 -2.36
N ILE A 93 5.12 -12.13 -3.00
CA ILE A 93 5.24 -12.13 -4.47
C ILE A 93 4.22 -13.07 -5.12
N PRO A 94 4.05 -14.34 -4.68
CA PRO A 94 3.06 -15.23 -5.27
C PRO A 94 1.61 -14.77 -5.08
N LYS A 95 1.35 -13.91 -4.09
CA LYS A 95 0.01 -13.42 -3.76
C LYS A 95 -0.40 -12.16 -4.49
N GLN A 96 0.50 -11.49 -5.24
CA GLN A 96 0.21 -10.19 -5.84
C GLN A 96 -1.05 -10.17 -6.70
N LYS A 97 -1.20 -11.10 -7.62
CA LYS A 97 -2.42 -11.24 -8.43
C LYS A 97 -3.64 -11.56 -7.56
N LYS A 98 -3.49 -12.56 -6.69
CA LYS A 98 -4.56 -13.05 -5.82
C LYS A 98 -5.12 -11.94 -4.92
N MET A 99 -4.25 -11.18 -4.24
CA MET A 99 -4.68 -10.12 -3.32
C MET A 99 -5.46 -9.00 -4.02
N ILE A 100 -5.15 -8.70 -5.30
CA ILE A 100 -5.90 -7.71 -6.08
C ILE A 100 -7.28 -8.26 -6.47
N LEU A 101 -7.35 -9.53 -6.87
CA LEU A 101 -8.62 -10.15 -7.29
C LEU A 101 -9.57 -10.38 -6.13
N GLU A 102 -9.07 -10.92 -5.01
CA GLU A 102 -9.88 -11.33 -3.87
C GLU A 102 -10.27 -10.17 -2.93
N ALA A 103 -9.47 -9.11 -2.87
CA ALA A 103 -9.86 -7.93 -2.10
C ALA A 103 -11.22 -7.41 -2.58
N PRO A 104 -12.20 -7.18 -1.68
CA PRO A 104 -13.49 -6.60 -2.08
C PRO A 104 -13.33 -5.23 -2.75
N THR A 105 -12.34 -4.47 -2.33
CA THR A 105 -12.01 -3.15 -2.90
C THR A 105 -10.50 -3.01 -3.09
N VAL A 106 -10.10 -2.38 -4.18
CA VAL A 106 -8.71 -1.94 -4.41
C VAL A 106 -8.71 -0.43 -4.53
N ILE A 107 -7.83 0.22 -3.80
CA ILE A 107 -7.66 1.67 -3.82
C ILE A 107 -6.35 2.00 -4.53
N ILE A 108 -6.40 2.88 -5.53
CA ILE A 108 -5.19 3.51 -6.07
C ILE A 108 -5.10 4.88 -5.43
N VAL A 109 -3.96 5.17 -4.80
CA VAL A 109 -3.70 6.48 -4.21
C VAL A 109 -2.75 7.23 -5.12
N ALA A 110 -3.22 8.34 -5.66
CA ALA A 110 -2.49 9.20 -6.56
C ALA A 110 -2.28 10.59 -5.96
N PHE A 111 -1.31 11.33 -6.46
CA PHE A 111 -1.01 12.67 -6.02
C PHE A 111 -0.42 13.52 -7.15
N LYS A 112 -0.61 14.83 -7.08
CA LYS A 112 0.03 15.79 -8.00
C LYS A 112 1.38 16.21 -7.44
N PRO A 113 2.51 15.81 -8.05
CA PRO A 113 3.83 16.24 -7.61
C PRO A 113 4.13 17.68 -8.09
N LYS A 114 4.97 18.40 -7.35
CA LYS A 114 5.59 19.65 -7.87
C LYS A 114 6.74 19.36 -8.83
N THR A 115 7.48 18.31 -8.54
CA THR A 115 8.54 17.74 -9.38
C THR A 115 8.24 16.27 -9.52
N ARG A 116 8.27 15.73 -10.73
CA ARG A 116 8.07 14.28 -10.94
C ARG A 116 9.10 13.50 -10.14
N VAL A 117 8.70 12.37 -9.58
CA VAL A 117 9.60 11.53 -8.75
C VAL A 117 10.86 11.14 -9.52
N ALA A 118 10.71 10.80 -10.80
CA ALA A 118 11.84 10.44 -11.68
C ALA A 118 12.79 11.62 -11.98
N GLU A 119 12.36 12.85 -11.78
CA GLU A 119 13.13 14.09 -12.04
C GLU A 119 13.70 14.70 -10.75
N ALA A 120 13.39 14.14 -9.59
CA ALA A 120 13.83 14.64 -8.30
C ALA A 120 15.37 14.58 -8.17
N LYS A 121 15.98 15.71 -7.81
CA LYS A 121 17.42 15.83 -7.63
C LYS A 121 17.85 15.93 -6.17
N LYS A 122 16.92 16.23 -5.28
CA LYS A 122 17.14 16.39 -3.84
C LYS A 122 15.90 15.95 -3.06
N ILE A 123 16.07 15.66 -1.78
CA ILE A 123 14.98 15.23 -0.87
C ILE A 123 13.82 16.23 -0.86
N TYR A 124 14.10 17.52 -0.96
CA TYR A 124 13.08 18.55 -1.00
C TYR A 124 12.07 18.37 -2.15
N ASP A 125 12.52 17.85 -3.29
CA ASP A 125 11.66 17.61 -4.47
C ASP A 125 10.65 16.49 -4.22
N LEU A 126 10.89 15.63 -3.23
CA LEU A 126 10.04 14.49 -2.85
C LEU A 126 9.01 14.82 -1.74
N ASN A 127 8.87 16.08 -1.33
CA ASN A 127 7.96 16.46 -0.23
C ASN A 127 6.49 16.10 -0.50
N CYS A 128 6.03 16.17 -1.76
CA CYS A 128 4.67 15.74 -2.11
C CYS A 128 4.50 14.23 -1.93
N LEU A 129 5.51 13.45 -2.33
CA LEU A 129 5.54 11.99 -2.11
C LEU A 129 5.57 11.65 -0.62
N ALA A 130 6.41 12.33 0.18
CA ALA A 130 6.44 12.13 1.63
C ALA A 130 5.08 12.43 2.27
N SER A 131 4.41 13.51 1.83
CA SER A 131 3.10 13.91 2.35
C SER A 131 2.01 12.88 2.06
N ILE A 132 1.94 12.33 0.86
CA ILE A 132 0.93 11.31 0.53
C ILE A 132 1.12 10.04 1.36
N TRP A 133 2.36 9.68 1.73
CA TRP A 133 2.60 8.52 2.60
C TRP A 133 2.11 8.73 4.04
N THR A 134 2.11 9.95 4.56
CA THR A 134 1.46 10.25 5.86
C THR A 134 -0.07 10.11 5.77
N CYS A 135 -0.65 10.52 4.64
CA CYS A 135 -2.07 10.30 4.35
C CYS A 135 -2.41 8.81 4.29
N ILE A 136 -1.60 8.01 3.58
CA ILE A 136 -1.79 6.55 3.47
C ILE A 136 -1.76 5.89 4.85
N GLU A 137 -0.84 6.28 5.75
CA GLU A 137 -0.81 5.68 7.10
C GLU A 137 -2.06 6.03 7.91
N ASN A 138 -2.52 7.30 7.90
CA ASN A 138 -3.78 7.66 8.55
C ASN A 138 -4.97 6.88 7.99
N PHE A 139 -5.02 6.70 6.66
CA PHE A 139 -6.03 5.89 5.99
C PHE A 139 -6.00 4.43 6.49
N LEU A 140 -4.83 3.80 6.54
CA LEU A 140 -4.68 2.41 6.98
C LEU A 140 -5.00 2.22 8.46
N LEU A 141 -4.64 3.17 9.32
CA LEU A 141 -5.00 3.16 10.74
C LEU A 141 -6.52 3.25 10.92
N SER A 142 -7.16 4.15 10.18
CA SER A 142 -8.62 4.31 10.23
C SER A 142 -9.37 3.07 9.77
N LEU A 143 -8.88 2.36 8.76
CA LEU A 143 -9.43 1.07 8.36
C LEU A 143 -9.26 0.00 9.45
N ALA A 144 -8.09 -0.04 10.12
CA ALA A 144 -7.80 -1.01 11.16
C ALA A 144 -8.75 -0.88 12.37
N GLU A 145 -9.27 0.31 12.65
CA GLU A 145 -10.30 0.52 13.66
C GLU A 145 -11.54 -0.37 13.43
N TYR A 146 -11.91 -0.55 12.16
CA TYR A 146 -13.07 -1.34 11.72
C TYR A 146 -12.72 -2.79 11.32
N ASN A 147 -11.54 -3.31 11.69
CA ASN A 147 -11.05 -4.63 11.27
C ASN A 147 -10.89 -4.79 9.75
N VAL A 148 -10.76 -3.69 9.02
CA VAL A 148 -10.40 -3.68 7.62
C VAL A 148 -8.91 -3.50 7.50
N TYR A 149 -8.27 -4.31 6.69
CA TYR A 149 -6.82 -4.34 6.53
C TYR A 149 -6.44 -4.15 5.08
N GLY A 150 -5.20 -3.80 4.84
CA GLY A 150 -4.68 -3.64 3.50
C GLY A 150 -3.20 -3.96 3.40
N VAL A 151 -2.71 -3.89 2.19
CA VAL A 151 -1.30 -3.97 1.86
C VAL A 151 -0.96 -2.91 0.83
N THR A 152 0.10 -2.16 1.05
CA THR A 152 0.63 -1.23 0.05
C THR A 152 1.41 -2.00 -1.00
N PHE A 153 1.03 -1.84 -2.25
CA PHE A 153 1.70 -2.37 -3.42
C PHE A 153 2.21 -1.20 -4.27
N ILE A 154 3.51 -1.18 -4.52
CA ILE A 154 4.15 -0.14 -5.33
C ILE A 154 4.16 -0.60 -6.78
N PRO A 155 3.42 0.07 -7.70
CA PRO A 155 3.38 -0.34 -9.09
C PRO A 155 4.70 -0.12 -9.80
N GLN A 156 5.00 -0.98 -10.78
CA GLN A 156 6.18 -0.87 -11.63
C GLN A 156 5.85 -0.25 -13.01
N ASN A 157 4.60 -0.37 -13.46
CA ASN A 157 4.16 0.04 -14.79
C ASN A 157 3.13 1.18 -14.72
N ILE A 158 3.49 2.25 -14.01
CA ILE A 158 2.61 3.38 -13.69
C ILE A 158 1.93 3.96 -14.94
N GLU A 159 2.68 4.21 -16.01
CA GLU A 159 2.13 4.82 -17.24
C GLU A 159 1.10 3.92 -17.92
N THR A 160 1.30 2.60 -17.87
CA THR A 160 0.33 1.64 -18.42
C THR A 160 -0.96 1.63 -17.59
N ILE A 161 -0.85 1.69 -16.27
CA ILE A 161 -1.99 1.78 -15.36
C ILE A 161 -2.77 3.06 -15.62
N LYS A 162 -2.09 4.20 -15.67
CA LYS A 162 -2.71 5.51 -15.92
C LYS A 162 -3.50 5.49 -17.21
N LYS A 163 -2.91 5.00 -18.30
CA LYS A 163 -3.57 4.90 -19.60
C LYS A 163 -4.81 3.99 -19.57
N LYS A 164 -4.73 2.81 -18.93
CA LYS A 164 -5.86 1.86 -18.90
C LYS A 164 -7.00 2.26 -17.97
N LEU A 165 -6.70 3.03 -16.92
CA LEU A 165 -7.67 3.49 -15.94
C LEU A 165 -8.02 4.99 -16.10
N GLU A 166 -7.54 5.61 -17.18
CA GLU A 166 -7.82 7.02 -17.52
C GLU A 166 -7.43 8.00 -16.40
N ILE A 167 -6.31 7.69 -15.70
CA ILE A 167 -5.76 8.57 -14.65
C ILE A 167 -4.99 9.71 -15.36
N PRO A 168 -5.23 10.98 -14.97
CA PRO A 168 -4.56 12.13 -15.58
C PRO A 168 -3.03 12.05 -15.55
N ASP A 169 -2.38 12.53 -16.63
CA ASP A 169 -0.92 12.45 -16.77
C ASP A 169 -0.14 13.25 -15.74
N GLU A 170 -0.75 14.31 -15.19
CA GLU A 170 -0.14 15.12 -14.14
C GLU A 170 -0.11 14.46 -12.77
N LEU A 171 -0.85 13.36 -12.57
CA LEU A 171 -0.82 12.60 -11.33
C LEU A 171 0.25 11.51 -11.36
N GLU A 172 0.86 11.26 -10.22
CA GLU A 172 1.68 10.08 -9.96
C GLU A 172 0.98 9.13 -8.99
N ILE A 173 1.22 7.83 -9.16
CA ILE A 173 0.63 6.81 -8.28
C ILE A 173 1.62 6.53 -7.15
N ALA A 174 1.18 6.79 -5.91
CA ALA A 174 1.98 6.50 -4.73
C ALA A 174 1.90 5.01 -4.34
N SER A 175 0.70 4.44 -4.39
CA SER A 175 0.47 3.05 -4.01
C SER A 175 -0.86 2.52 -4.55
N ILE A 176 -0.91 1.20 -4.73
CA ILE A 176 -2.12 0.43 -4.93
C ILE A 176 -2.37 -0.34 -3.63
N ILE A 177 -3.58 -0.24 -3.09
CA ILE A 177 -3.91 -0.78 -1.76
C ILE A 177 -5.14 -1.67 -1.87
N PRO A 178 -4.99 -2.98 -2.09
CA PRO A 178 -6.05 -3.94 -1.86
C PRO A 178 -6.47 -3.89 -0.39
N ILE A 179 -7.77 -3.77 -0.12
CA ILE A 179 -8.33 -3.70 1.24
C ILE A 179 -9.48 -4.68 1.42
N GLY A 180 -9.62 -5.22 2.63
CA GLY A 180 -10.67 -6.18 2.97
C GLY A 180 -10.62 -6.62 4.43
N TYR A 181 -11.61 -7.39 4.84
CA TYR A 181 -11.55 -8.13 6.09
C TYR A 181 -10.55 -9.29 5.95
N MET A 182 -9.81 -9.57 7.02
CA MET A 182 -8.81 -10.63 7.04
C MET A 182 -9.48 -12.00 6.90
N ALA A 183 -9.00 -12.83 5.98
CA ALA A 183 -9.45 -14.23 5.87
C ALA A 183 -9.01 -15.05 7.08
N ASP A 184 -9.78 -16.08 7.45
CA ASP A 184 -9.51 -16.92 8.62
C ASP A 184 -8.14 -17.63 8.54
N ASN A 185 -7.70 -17.94 7.33
CA ASN A 185 -6.40 -18.59 7.04
C ASN A 185 -5.29 -17.60 6.67
N ALA A 186 -5.51 -16.29 6.86
CA ALA A 186 -4.52 -15.28 6.52
C ALA A 186 -3.25 -15.44 7.36
N ARG A 187 -2.11 -15.43 6.69
CA ARG A 187 -0.81 -15.51 7.36
C ARG A 187 -0.37 -14.12 7.82
N ILE A 188 -0.18 -13.97 9.13
CA ILE A 188 0.42 -12.77 9.72
C ILE A 188 1.91 -13.04 9.92
N LEU A 189 2.74 -12.36 9.15
CA LEU A 189 4.19 -12.50 9.26
C LEU A 189 4.72 -11.74 10.47
N LYS A 190 5.72 -12.34 11.12
CA LYS A 190 6.41 -11.70 12.25
C LYS A 190 7.24 -10.52 11.75
N GLN A 191 7.09 -9.38 12.41
CA GLN A 191 7.93 -8.22 12.16
C GLN A 191 9.28 -8.37 12.86
N LYS A 192 10.32 -7.74 12.29
CA LYS A 192 11.64 -7.67 12.92
C LYS A 192 11.55 -6.87 14.21
N THR A 193 12.03 -7.46 15.30
CA THR A 193 12.15 -6.74 16.58
C THR A 193 13.28 -5.72 16.50
N ILE A 194 13.01 -4.50 16.91
CA ILE A 194 13.98 -3.40 16.92
C ILE A 194 14.24 -2.99 18.35
N ASN A 195 15.51 -2.88 18.75
CA ASN A 195 15.87 -2.27 20.03
C ASN A 195 15.82 -0.74 19.88
N ILE A 196 14.76 -0.13 20.42
CA ILE A 196 14.54 1.31 20.30
C ILE A 196 15.67 2.13 20.93
N SER A 197 16.32 1.63 21.99
CA SER A 197 17.42 2.35 22.64
C SER A 197 18.63 2.52 21.74
N GLU A 198 18.87 1.58 20.82
CA GLU A 198 19.95 1.65 19.81
C GLU A 198 19.62 2.54 18.63
N ARG A 199 18.42 3.06 18.56
CA ARG A 199 17.92 3.93 17.45
C ARG A 199 17.61 5.34 17.92
N LYS A 200 17.87 5.65 19.18
CA LYS A 200 17.71 7.00 19.74
C LYS A 200 19.07 7.58 20.05
N HIS A 201 19.37 8.70 19.44
CA HIS A 201 20.60 9.44 19.63
C HIS A 201 20.24 10.84 20.12
N TYR A 202 20.95 11.34 21.10
CA TYR A 202 20.74 12.66 21.69
C TYR A 202 21.93 13.55 21.29
N GLU A 203 21.62 14.64 20.60
CA GLU A 203 22.55 15.68 20.13
C GLU A 203 23.60 15.19 19.11
N LYS A 204 24.08 13.96 19.22
CA LYS A 204 25.04 13.30 18.32
C LYS A 204 24.57 11.90 17.97
N TRP A 205 25.02 11.42 16.82
CA TRP A 205 24.88 10.01 16.43
C TRP A 205 25.65 9.10 17.39
#